data_05472c7e50b1d3ce1e2a678706f4febc
#
_entry.id   05472c7e50b1d3ce1e2a678706f4febc
#
_cell.length_a   1.000
_cell.length_b   1.000
_cell.length_c   1.000
_cell.angle_alpha   90.00
_cell.angle_beta   90.00
_cell.angle_gamma   90.00
#
_symmetry.space_group_name_H-M   'P 1'
#
loop_
_entity.id
_entity.type
_entity.pdbx_description
1 polymer ?
#
loop_
_entity_poly.entity_id
_entity_poly.type
_entity_poly.pdbx_seq_one_letter_code
_entity_poly.pdbx_strand_id
1 'polypeptide(L)'
;LSYDLSLLGWTDSRAAELPSDTVPGRVSRVDRGAAEVVTNAGRHHARYGARVRRASAADPVALPCVGDWAALKPLPAGDYELAELLPRTTAFVRGGVSRDSRGGLSGDGQGQVLAANVDIVFVAEPSMHATDLADLGRIERLTALAWESGGTPVVLVTKSDLFGPGLGDLLDDVRQAAPGVDVHAVSSIRGEGVELVRDYLDGSRTAVVLGPSGAGKSTLVNALAGGEVMETQRVRAADGRGRHTTVHRELIPLPGGGLVIDTPGIRRVGLYDMNEGVERVFSDLEALAAECRFHDCGHETEPGCAVLAALENGELPERRLESWRKLQREAAWMASRTDARLRKDLQSKWKSIHKEMRRSGRNRP
;
A
#
# COMPACT_ATOMS: atom_id res chain seq x y z
N LEU A 1 -5.39 -29.65 -13.93
CA LEU A 1 -5.28 -29.44 -12.47
C LEU A 1 -6.52 -28.70 -12.02
N SER A 2 -7.32 -29.29 -11.12
CA SER A 2 -8.42 -28.60 -10.45
C SER A 2 -7.87 -27.80 -9.27
N TYR A 3 -8.37 -26.59 -9.07
CA TYR A 3 -8.03 -25.74 -7.93
C TYR A 3 -9.18 -25.75 -6.92
N ASP A 4 -8.82 -25.89 -5.66
CA ASP A 4 -9.75 -25.59 -4.58
C ASP A 4 -9.81 -24.07 -4.39
N LEU A 5 -10.93 -23.44 -4.73
CA LEU A 5 -11.07 -21.99 -4.60
C LEU A 5 -11.07 -21.50 -3.15
N SER A 6 -11.34 -22.39 -2.19
CA SER A 6 -11.21 -22.04 -0.75
C SER A 6 -9.77 -21.68 -0.40
N LEU A 7 -8.79 -22.37 -1.02
CA LEU A 7 -7.36 -22.05 -0.88
C LEU A 7 -6.97 -20.71 -1.53
N LEU A 8 -7.84 -20.18 -2.39
CA LEU A 8 -7.70 -18.85 -3.00
C LEU A 8 -8.52 -17.77 -2.27
N GLY A 9 -9.12 -18.09 -1.13
CA GLY A 9 -9.92 -17.16 -0.34
C GLY A 9 -11.39 -17.06 -0.77
N TRP A 10 -11.93 -18.06 -1.48
CA TRP A 10 -13.36 -18.14 -1.75
C TRP A 10 -14.13 -18.52 -0.51
N THR A 11 -15.24 -17.85 -0.22
CA THR A 11 -16.08 -18.09 0.94
C THR A 11 -17.55 -18.27 0.53
N ASP A 12 -18.34 -18.91 1.38
CA ASP A 12 -19.79 -19.09 1.15
C ASP A 12 -20.55 -17.76 1.08
N SER A 13 -20.09 -16.72 1.79
CA SER A 13 -20.66 -15.38 1.70
C SER A 13 -20.55 -14.78 0.30
N ARG A 14 -19.42 -15.03 -0.39
CA ARG A 14 -19.20 -14.59 -1.78
C ARG A 14 -20.05 -15.37 -2.77
N ALA A 15 -20.39 -16.63 -2.44
CA ALA A 15 -21.26 -17.43 -3.29
C ALA A 15 -22.67 -16.84 -3.42
N ALA A 16 -23.16 -16.16 -2.39
CA ALA A 16 -24.44 -15.46 -2.42
C ALA A 16 -24.46 -14.21 -3.33
N GLU A 17 -23.30 -13.65 -3.63
CA GLU A 17 -23.13 -12.49 -4.52
C GLU A 17 -22.98 -12.88 -6.00
N LEU A 18 -22.81 -14.19 -6.28
CA LEU A 18 -22.55 -14.67 -7.63
C LEU A 18 -23.83 -14.66 -8.48
N PRO A 19 -23.85 -13.97 -9.64
CA PRO A 19 -25.00 -14.00 -10.55
C PRO A 19 -25.29 -15.41 -11.08
N SER A 20 -26.57 -15.68 -11.33
CA SER A 20 -27.00 -16.93 -11.96
C SER A 20 -26.23 -17.19 -13.28
N ASP A 21 -26.01 -18.47 -13.61
CA ASP A 21 -25.33 -18.89 -14.83
C ASP A 21 -23.86 -18.41 -14.98
N THR A 22 -23.22 -18.07 -13.84
CA THR A 22 -21.79 -17.74 -13.81
C THR A 22 -21.03 -18.67 -12.88
N VAL A 23 -19.71 -18.76 -13.07
CA VAL A 23 -18.80 -19.46 -12.17
C VAL A 23 -17.81 -18.48 -11.55
N PRO A 24 -17.38 -18.68 -10.30
CA PRO A 24 -16.41 -17.81 -9.68
C PRO A 24 -15.01 -18.02 -10.25
N GLY A 25 -14.25 -16.93 -10.36
CA GLY A 25 -12.83 -16.97 -10.69
C GLY A 25 -12.05 -15.89 -9.98
N ARG A 26 -10.84 -16.20 -9.55
CA ARG A 26 -9.91 -15.23 -8.98
C ARG A 26 -9.01 -14.66 -10.08
N VAL A 27 -8.94 -13.36 -10.23
CA VAL A 27 -8.05 -12.70 -11.21
C VAL A 27 -6.60 -12.87 -10.74
N SER A 28 -5.83 -13.64 -11.52
CA SER A 28 -4.42 -13.89 -11.23
C SER A 28 -3.48 -12.95 -11.98
N ARG A 29 -3.87 -12.47 -13.15
CA ARG A 29 -3.12 -11.50 -13.95
C ARG A 29 -4.07 -10.67 -14.81
N VAL A 30 -3.69 -9.44 -15.11
CA VAL A 30 -4.47 -8.53 -15.96
C VAL A 30 -3.67 -8.19 -17.21
N ASP A 31 -4.31 -8.35 -18.36
CA ASP A 31 -3.83 -7.97 -19.67
C ASP A 31 -4.72 -6.88 -20.28
N ARG A 32 -4.37 -6.37 -21.47
CA ARG A 32 -5.15 -5.33 -22.14
C ARG A 32 -6.49 -5.88 -22.63
N GLY A 33 -7.60 -5.54 -21.96
CA GLY A 33 -8.96 -5.97 -22.33
C GLY A 33 -9.33 -7.40 -21.93
N ALA A 34 -8.49 -8.06 -21.13
CA ALA A 34 -8.68 -9.42 -20.67
C ALA A 34 -7.97 -9.66 -19.32
N ALA A 35 -8.21 -10.80 -18.71
CA ALA A 35 -7.50 -11.25 -17.52
C ALA A 35 -7.25 -12.75 -17.57
N GLU A 36 -6.18 -13.20 -16.94
CA GLU A 36 -6.06 -14.61 -16.52
C GLU A 36 -6.81 -14.77 -15.21
N VAL A 37 -7.61 -15.82 -15.14
CA VAL A 37 -8.44 -16.14 -13.98
C VAL A 37 -8.21 -17.58 -13.55
N VAL A 38 -8.25 -17.82 -12.26
CA VAL A 38 -8.18 -19.17 -11.68
C VAL A 38 -9.58 -19.56 -11.25
N THR A 39 -10.09 -20.66 -11.80
CA THR A 39 -11.35 -21.29 -11.45
C THR A 39 -11.09 -22.67 -10.84
N ASN A 40 -12.13 -23.34 -10.36
CA ASN A 40 -12.00 -24.76 -9.94
C ASN A 40 -11.58 -25.69 -11.09
N ALA A 41 -11.85 -25.31 -12.35
CA ALA A 41 -11.46 -26.07 -13.54
C ALA A 41 -10.03 -25.80 -14.02
N GLY A 42 -9.33 -24.81 -13.45
CA GLY A 42 -7.97 -24.46 -13.86
C GLY A 42 -7.76 -22.97 -14.08
N ARG A 43 -6.63 -22.64 -14.72
CA ARG A 43 -6.32 -21.30 -15.19
C ARG A 43 -6.93 -21.09 -16.58
N HIS A 44 -7.58 -19.97 -16.77
CA HIS A 44 -8.26 -19.64 -18.03
C HIS A 44 -8.03 -18.17 -18.38
N HIS A 45 -8.14 -17.91 -19.69
CA HIS A 45 -8.19 -16.53 -20.19
C HIS A 45 -9.64 -16.04 -20.24
N ALA A 46 -9.93 -14.88 -19.68
CA ALA A 46 -11.26 -14.29 -19.67
C ALA A 46 -11.24 -12.90 -20.32
N ARG A 47 -12.05 -12.70 -21.37
CA ARG A 47 -12.21 -11.39 -22.02
C ARG A 47 -13.22 -10.55 -21.24
N TYR A 48 -12.98 -9.25 -21.18
CA TYR A 48 -13.91 -8.36 -20.48
C TYR A 48 -15.25 -8.29 -21.19
N GLY A 49 -16.32 -8.61 -20.47
CA GLY A 49 -17.70 -8.47 -20.90
C GLY A 49 -18.13 -7.00 -21.09
N ALA A 50 -19.27 -6.79 -21.72
CA ALA A 50 -19.77 -5.45 -22.02
C ALA A 50 -19.99 -4.60 -20.74
N ARG A 51 -20.45 -5.23 -19.64
CA ARG A 51 -20.68 -4.56 -18.36
C ARG A 51 -19.36 -4.05 -17.75
N VAL A 52 -18.35 -4.91 -17.73
CA VAL A 52 -17.01 -4.56 -17.19
C VAL A 52 -16.37 -3.44 -18.03
N ARG A 53 -16.41 -3.54 -19.37
CA ARG A 53 -15.87 -2.48 -20.24
C ARG A 53 -16.54 -1.14 -20.01
N ARG A 54 -17.87 -1.15 -19.82
CA ARG A 54 -18.64 0.07 -19.59
C ARG A 54 -18.34 0.69 -18.22
N ALA A 55 -18.29 -0.13 -17.17
CA ALA A 55 -17.91 0.30 -15.83
C ALA A 55 -16.49 0.89 -15.81
N SER A 56 -15.52 0.19 -16.41
CA SER A 56 -14.14 0.64 -16.51
C SER A 56 -13.93 1.92 -17.31
N ALA A 57 -14.78 2.16 -18.31
CA ALA A 57 -14.75 3.40 -19.08
C ALA A 57 -15.32 4.60 -18.31
N ALA A 58 -16.28 4.34 -17.41
CA ALA A 58 -16.87 5.36 -16.55
C ALA A 58 -15.98 5.68 -15.32
N ASP A 59 -15.34 4.67 -14.75
CA ASP A 59 -14.50 4.81 -13.57
C ASP A 59 -13.26 3.87 -13.66
N PRO A 60 -12.04 4.41 -13.69
CA PRO A 60 -10.81 3.62 -13.70
C PRO A 60 -10.65 2.70 -12.48
N VAL A 61 -11.28 3.03 -11.35
CA VAL A 61 -11.26 2.16 -10.15
C VAL A 61 -12.05 0.86 -10.38
N ALA A 62 -13.02 0.86 -11.31
CA ALA A 62 -13.78 -0.32 -11.71
C ALA A 62 -13.03 -1.25 -12.69
N LEU A 63 -11.79 -0.90 -13.09
CA LEU A 63 -10.96 -1.81 -13.88
C LEU A 63 -10.64 -3.07 -13.10
N PRO A 64 -10.68 -4.26 -13.74
CA PRO A 64 -10.18 -5.49 -13.13
C PRO A 64 -8.73 -5.36 -12.72
N CYS A 65 -8.39 -5.88 -11.55
CA CYS A 65 -7.03 -5.93 -11.06
C CYS A 65 -6.74 -7.30 -10.44
N VAL A 66 -5.46 -7.56 -10.17
CA VAL A 66 -5.02 -8.80 -9.54
C VAL A 66 -5.62 -8.91 -8.13
N GLY A 67 -6.14 -10.10 -7.82
CA GLY A 67 -6.83 -10.37 -6.56
C GLY A 67 -8.36 -10.17 -6.61
N ASP A 68 -8.91 -9.59 -7.68
CA ASP A 68 -10.37 -9.49 -7.83
C ASP A 68 -11.04 -10.86 -7.91
N TRP A 69 -12.26 -10.94 -7.37
CA TRP A 69 -13.18 -12.02 -7.65
C TRP A 69 -14.10 -11.62 -8.80
N ALA A 70 -14.28 -12.52 -9.74
CA ALA A 70 -15.04 -12.29 -10.96
C ALA A 70 -16.13 -13.35 -11.13
N ALA A 71 -17.28 -12.91 -11.61
CA ALA A 71 -18.33 -13.78 -12.16
C ALA A 71 -18.00 -14.03 -13.63
N LEU A 72 -17.77 -15.28 -13.98
CA LEU A 72 -17.34 -15.72 -15.30
C LEU A 72 -18.47 -16.46 -16.03
N LYS A 73 -18.73 -16.07 -17.27
CA LYS A 73 -19.62 -16.81 -18.17
C LYS A 73 -18.80 -17.77 -19.03
N PRO A 74 -19.10 -19.08 -18.98
CA PRO A 74 -18.48 -20.03 -19.91
C PRO A 74 -18.84 -19.70 -21.37
N LEU A 75 -17.86 -19.80 -22.26
CA LEU A 75 -18.04 -19.63 -23.72
C LEU A 75 -17.81 -20.96 -24.45
N PRO A 76 -18.35 -21.15 -25.70
CA PRO A 76 -18.30 -22.44 -26.41
C PRO A 76 -16.89 -22.91 -26.70
N ALA A 77 -15.84 -22.34 -26.60
CA ALA A 77 -14.47 -22.82 -26.89
C ALA A 77 -13.65 -23.15 -25.64
N GLY A 78 -14.28 -23.16 -24.45
CA GLY A 78 -13.58 -23.33 -23.17
C GLY A 78 -12.96 -22.04 -22.63
N ASP A 79 -13.17 -20.92 -23.32
CA ASP A 79 -12.86 -19.57 -22.86
C ASP A 79 -13.93 -19.06 -21.88
N TYR A 80 -13.66 -17.92 -21.25
CA TYR A 80 -14.61 -17.25 -20.38
C TYR A 80 -14.79 -15.78 -20.77
N GLU A 81 -16.01 -15.28 -20.53
CA GLU A 81 -16.28 -13.84 -20.45
C GLU A 81 -16.28 -13.42 -18.98
N LEU A 82 -15.46 -12.43 -18.60
CA LEU A 82 -15.54 -11.76 -17.33
C LEU A 82 -16.75 -10.84 -17.34
N ALA A 83 -17.88 -11.37 -16.87
CA ALA A 83 -19.18 -10.71 -16.95
C ALA A 83 -19.30 -9.57 -15.95
N GLU A 84 -18.79 -9.76 -14.74
CA GLU A 84 -18.89 -8.82 -13.62
C GLU A 84 -17.74 -9.05 -12.61
N LEU A 85 -17.30 -7.99 -11.93
CA LEU A 85 -16.47 -8.09 -10.73
C LEU A 85 -17.37 -8.16 -9.50
N LEU A 86 -17.04 -9.05 -8.56
CA LEU A 86 -17.69 -9.07 -7.25
C LEU A 86 -17.16 -7.92 -6.38
N PRO A 87 -17.90 -7.50 -5.34
CA PRO A 87 -17.48 -6.46 -4.42
C PRO A 87 -16.10 -6.76 -3.81
N ARG A 88 -15.25 -5.75 -3.78
CA ARG A 88 -13.93 -5.82 -3.14
C ARG A 88 -14.10 -5.64 -1.63
N THR A 89 -13.47 -6.49 -0.82
CA THR A 89 -13.39 -6.28 0.63
C THR A 89 -12.31 -5.26 0.99
N THR A 90 -11.20 -5.27 0.22
CA THR A 90 -10.08 -4.35 0.36
C THR A 90 -9.58 -3.94 -1.01
N ALA A 91 -9.01 -2.73 -1.14
CA ALA A 91 -8.47 -2.25 -2.39
C ALA A 91 -7.27 -1.32 -2.18
N PHE A 92 -6.12 -1.68 -2.76
CA PHE A 92 -4.99 -0.78 -2.87
C PHE A 92 -5.21 0.19 -4.03
N VAL A 93 -5.53 1.44 -3.72
CA VAL A 93 -5.76 2.47 -4.72
C VAL A 93 -4.58 3.43 -4.77
N ARG A 94 -3.99 3.57 -5.94
CA ARG A 94 -2.99 4.61 -6.22
C ARG A 94 -3.69 5.80 -6.85
N GLY A 95 -3.51 6.99 -6.29
CA GLY A 95 -3.89 8.22 -6.98
C GLY A 95 -3.07 8.41 -8.27
N GLY A 96 -3.66 8.96 -9.32
CA GLY A 96 -3.02 9.27 -10.59
C GLY A 96 -2.01 10.43 -10.47
N VAL A 97 -1.07 10.36 -9.50
CA VAL A 97 -0.11 11.42 -9.19
C VAL A 97 1.28 11.01 -9.61
N SER A 98 1.93 11.85 -10.39
CA SER A 98 3.36 11.77 -10.69
C SER A 98 4.08 13.05 -10.23
N ARG A 99 5.37 12.95 -9.86
CA ARG A 99 6.23 14.12 -9.73
C ARG A 99 6.65 14.59 -11.11
N ASP A 100 6.48 15.87 -11.37
CA ASP A 100 7.03 16.50 -12.56
C ASP A 100 8.57 16.63 -12.45
N SER A 101 9.21 17.03 -13.56
CA SER A 101 10.67 17.22 -13.64
C SER A 101 11.21 18.33 -12.71
N ARG A 102 10.34 19.14 -12.10
CA ARG A 102 10.67 20.22 -11.18
C ARG A 102 10.37 19.87 -9.73
N GLY A 103 10.01 18.58 -9.45
CA GLY A 103 9.67 18.12 -8.11
C GLY A 103 8.24 18.45 -7.65
N GLY A 104 7.43 19.07 -8.51
CA GLY A 104 6.01 19.29 -8.28
C GLY A 104 5.20 18.00 -8.38
N LEU A 105 4.03 17.97 -7.71
CA LEU A 105 3.09 16.86 -7.82
C LEU A 105 2.08 17.19 -8.92
N SER A 106 1.97 16.35 -9.94
CA SER A 106 0.99 16.46 -11.00
C SER A 106 0.18 15.15 -11.14
N GLY A 107 -1.09 15.24 -11.49
CA GLY A 107 -1.96 14.09 -11.69
C GLY A 107 -3.40 14.52 -11.99
N ASP A 108 -4.19 13.63 -12.54
CA ASP A 108 -5.58 13.86 -12.93
C ASP A 108 -6.60 13.60 -11.80
N GLY A 109 -6.15 13.10 -10.65
CA GLY A 109 -7.01 12.78 -9.51
C GLY A 109 -7.79 11.47 -9.68
N GLN A 110 -7.54 10.69 -10.75
CA GLN A 110 -8.19 9.40 -10.94
C GLN A 110 -7.39 8.29 -10.23
N GLY A 111 -8.08 7.47 -9.43
CA GLY A 111 -7.49 6.33 -8.75
C GLY A 111 -7.25 5.15 -9.70
N GLN A 112 -6.19 4.39 -9.45
CA GLN A 112 -5.95 3.09 -10.08
C GLN A 112 -5.84 2.02 -9.01
N VAL A 113 -6.67 0.98 -9.09
CA VAL A 113 -6.53 -0.18 -8.19
C VAL A 113 -5.30 -0.98 -8.59
N LEU A 114 -4.45 -1.24 -7.62
CA LEU A 114 -3.19 -1.96 -7.80
C LEU A 114 -3.30 -3.42 -7.39
N ALA A 115 -4.08 -3.69 -6.34
CA ALA A 115 -4.39 -5.01 -5.83
C ALA A 115 -5.73 -4.97 -5.10
N ALA A 116 -6.48 -6.06 -5.11
CA ALA A 116 -7.77 -6.17 -4.44
C ALA A 116 -7.84 -7.42 -3.56
N ASN A 117 -8.74 -7.37 -2.56
CA ASN A 117 -8.99 -8.47 -1.64
C ASN A 117 -7.69 -8.94 -0.96
N VAL A 118 -6.93 -7.99 -0.44
CA VAL A 118 -5.67 -8.16 0.29
C VAL A 118 -5.98 -8.15 1.78
N ASP A 119 -5.60 -9.20 2.50
CA ASP A 119 -5.81 -9.32 3.94
C ASP A 119 -4.64 -8.73 4.72
N ILE A 120 -3.41 -8.99 4.27
CA ILE A 120 -2.16 -8.62 4.95
C ILE A 120 -1.29 -7.75 4.06
N VAL A 121 -0.70 -6.72 4.65
CA VAL A 121 0.24 -5.82 3.99
C VAL A 121 1.58 -5.88 4.68
N PHE A 122 2.52 -6.60 4.11
CA PHE A 122 3.89 -6.61 4.61
C PHE A 122 4.62 -5.35 4.17
N VAL A 123 4.97 -4.52 5.14
CA VAL A 123 5.81 -3.32 4.94
C VAL A 123 7.27 -3.72 5.16
N ALA A 124 7.98 -3.98 4.08
CA ALA A 124 9.38 -4.42 4.11
C ALA A 124 10.33 -3.21 4.15
N GLU A 125 11.02 -3.05 5.25
CA GLU A 125 12.08 -2.04 5.45
C GLU A 125 13.43 -2.74 5.59
N PRO A 126 14.43 -2.44 4.72
CA PRO A 126 15.73 -3.10 4.81
C PRO A 126 16.56 -2.52 5.95
N SER A 127 17.13 -3.38 6.80
CA SER A 127 18.24 -3.04 7.68
C SER A 127 19.54 -3.33 6.95
N MET A 128 20.32 -2.31 6.61
CA MET A 128 21.50 -2.52 5.77
C MET A 128 22.82 -2.48 6.55
N HIS A 129 22.92 -1.63 7.57
CA HIS A 129 24.09 -1.50 8.47
C HIS A 129 23.65 -0.78 9.75
N ALA A 130 24.38 -0.97 10.83
CA ALA A 130 24.14 -0.29 12.12
C ALA A 130 24.13 1.25 12.06
N THR A 131 24.63 1.83 10.97
CA THR A 131 24.64 3.28 10.68
C THR A 131 23.46 3.73 9.81
N ASP A 132 22.77 2.81 9.14
CA ASP A 132 21.65 3.12 8.27
C ASP A 132 20.33 2.93 9.07
N LEU A 133 19.90 4.01 9.69
CA LEU A 133 18.62 4.04 10.40
C LEU A 133 17.47 3.70 9.43
N ALA A 134 16.49 2.95 9.90
CA ALA A 134 15.27 2.71 9.14
C ALA A 134 14.61 4.04 8.75
N ASP A 135 14.06 4.11 7.56
CA ASP A 135 13.26 5.28 7.14
C ASP A 135 11.87 5.20 7.80
N LEU A 136 11.80 5.67 9.04
CA LEU A 136 10.59 5.65 9.86
C LEU A 136 9.43 6.39 9.18
N GLY A 137 9.71 7.49 8.48
CA GLY A 137 8.69 8.22 7.72
C GLY A 137 8.13 7.41 6.53
N ARG A 138 8.94 6.52 5.94
CA ARG A 138 8.44 5.57 4.93
C ARG A 138 7.60 4.48 5.55
N ILE A 139 7.99 3.96 6.72
CA ILE A 139 7.20 2.97 7.46
C ILE A 139 5.84 3.56 7.81
N GLU A 140 5.79 4.73 8.44
CA GLU A 140 4.56 5.46 8.78
C GLU A 140 3.65 5.62 7.57
N ARG A 141 4.21 6.05 6.44
CA ARG A 141 3.47 6.23 5.19
C ARG A 141 2.89 4.92 4.63
N LEU A 142 3.69 3.85 4.58
CA LEU A 142 3.25 2.57 4.01
C LEU A 142 2.25 1.88 4.93
N THR A 143 2.39 2.05 6.24
CA THR A 143 1.44 1.58 7.24
C THR A 143 0.10 2.31 7.13
N ALA A 144 0.12 3.64 6.96
CA ALA A 144 -1.09 4.41 6.71
C ALA A 144 -1.80 3.95 5.42
N LEU A 145 -1.04 3.71 4.34
CA LEU A 145 -1.57 3.17 3.10
C LEU A 145 -2.20 1.79 3.29
N ALA A 146 -1.60 0.94 4.12
CA ALA A 146 -2.13 -0.38 4.41
C ALA A 146 -3.48 -0.29 5.12
N TRP A 147 -3.58 0.51 6.17
CA TRP A 147 -4.85 0.74 6.87
C TRP A 147 -5.93 1.32 5.96
N GLU A 148 -5.58 2.31 5.15
CA GLU A 148 -6.51 2.93 4.18
C GLU A 148 -7.04 1.93 3.16
N SER A 149 -6.23 0.95 2.75
CA SER A 149 -6.65 -0.11 1.83
C SER A 149 -7.63 -1.11 2.44
N GLY A 150 -7.80 -1.10 3.77
CA GLY A 150 -8.53 -2.10 4.55
C GLY A 150 -7.72 -3.34 4.90
N GLY A 151 -6.45 -3.43 4.48
CA GLY A 151 -5.55 -4.55 4.82
C GLY A 151 -4.85 -4.33 6.16
N THR A 152 -4.49 -5.41 6.84
CA THR A 152 -3.75 -5.36 8.12
C THR A 152 -2.25 -5.20 7.84
N PRO A 153 -1.60 -4.10 8.28
CA PRO A 153 -0.16 -3.94 8.13
C PRO A 153 0.63 -4.83 9.09
N VAL A 154 1.77 -5.31 8.62
CA VAL A 154 2.82 -5.97 9.41
C VAL A 154 4.16 -5.42 8.91
N VAL A 155 4.97 -4.87 9.80
CA VAL A 155 6.28 -4.33 9.44
C VAL A 155 7.34 -5.43 9.52
N LEU A 156 8.07 -5.61 8.44
CA LEU A 156 9.18 -6.56 8.35
C LEU A 156 10.50 -5.80 8.18
N VAL A 157 11.31 -5.82 9.23
CA VAL A 157 12.72 -5.36 9.17
C VAL A 157 13.52 -6.46 8.50
N THR A 158 13.74 -6.30 7.20
CA THR A 158 14.37 -7.32 6.35
C THR A 158 15.88 -7.23 6.36
N LYS A 159 16.57 -8.30 5.93
CA LYS A 159 18.03 -8.42 5.94
C LYS A 159 18.63 -8.28 7.35
N SER A 160 17.90 -8.76 8.35
CA SER A 160 18.30 -8.68 9.77
C SER A 160 19.67 -9.31 10.03
N ASP A 161 20.09 -10.25 9.20
CA ASP A 161 21.42 -10.88 9.20
C ASP A 161 22.60 -9.92 8.95
N LEU A 162 22.32 -8.75 8.37
CA LEU A 162 23.33 -7.74 8.06
C LEU A 162 23.50 -6.67 9.16
N PHE A 163 22.56 -6.61 10.14
CA PHE A 163 22.50 -5.49 11.08
C PHE A 163 23.47 -5.65 12.28
N GLY A 164 23.64 -6.85 12.80
CA GLY A 164 24.48 -7.11 13.95
C GLY A 164 23.90 -6.63 15.30
N PRO A 165 24.76 -6.24 16.27
CA PRO A 165 24.31 -5.69 17.56
C PRO A 165 23.52 -4.39 17.37
N GLY A 166 22.44 -4.21 18.15
CA GLY A 166 21.56 -3.03 18.04
C GLY A 166 20.29 -3.28 17.24
N LEU A 167 20.06 -4.48 16.71
CA LEU A 167 18.81 -4.82 16.03
C LEU A 167 17.58 -4.64 16.95
N GLY A 168 17.74 -4.89 18.27
CA GLY A 168 16.69 -4.66 19.25
C GLY A 168 16.26 -3.20 19.31
N ASP A 169 17.21 -2.28 19.40
CA ASP A 169 16.95 -0.83 19.44
C ASP A 169 16.26 -0.36 18.16
N LEU A 170 16.70 -0.85 17.00
CA LEU A 170 16.06 -0.57 15.72
C LEU A 170 14.59 -1.06 15.69
N LEU A 171 14.33 -2.25 16.20
CA LEU A 171 12.97 -2.78 16.26
C LEU A 171 12.09 -1.93 17.20
N ASP A 172 12.64 -1.41 18.29
CA ASP A 172 11.92 -0.53 19.21
C ASP A 172 11.60 0.83 18.56
N ASP A 173 12.53 1.41 17.82
CA ASP A 173 12.28 2.63 17.03
C ASP A 173 11.17 2.42 16.01
N VAL A 174 11.17 1.27 15.34
CA VAL A 174 10.15 0.91 14.35
C VAL A 174 8.78 0.68 15.02
N ARG A 175 8.73 0.05 16.18
CA ARG A 175 7.48 -0.12 16.95
C ARG A 175 6.90 1.22 17.40
N GLN A 176 7.74 2.18 17.79
CA GLN A 176 7.29 3.54 18.09
C GLN A 176 6.74 4.28 16.88
N ALA A 177 7.29 4.03 15.68
CA ALA A 177 6.79 4.62 14.43
C ALA A 177 5.49 4.00 13.92
N ALA A 178 5.18 2.77 14.33
CA ALA A 178 4.00 2.03 13.90
C ALA A 178 3.21 1.46 15.09
N PRO A 179 2.57 2.31 15.91
CA PRO A 179 1.82 1.87 17.09
C PRO A 179 0.70 0.89 16.70
N GLY A 180 0.58 -0.20 17.48
CA GLY A 180 -0.43 -1.23 17.25
C GLY A 180 -0.23 -2.10 16.00
N VAL A 181 0.98 -2.06 15.43
CA VAL A 181 1.37 -2.89 14.27
C VAL A 181 2.45 -3.87 14.69
N ASP A 182 2.31 -5.12 14.26
CA ASP A 182 3.34 -6.13 14.52
C ASP A 182 4.63 -5.81 13.76
N VAL A 183 5.78 -5.94 14.44
CA VAL A 183 7.12 -5.65 13.89
C VAL A 183 8.02 -6.86 14.08
N HIS A 184 8.54 -7.39 12.98
CA HIS A 184 9.38 -8.58 12.98
C HIS A 184 10.68 -8.38 12.21
N ALA A 185 11.78 -8.93 12.74
CA ALA A 185 13.03 -9.05 12.02
C ALA A 185 13.01 -10.31 11.13
N VAL A 186 13.43 -10.16 9.87
CA VAL A 186 13.43 -11.27 8.90
C VAL A 186 14.74 -11.32 8.11
N SER A 187 15.35 -12.50 8.06
CA SER A 187 16.41 -12.83 7.11
C SER A 187 15.93 -13.91 6.16
N SER A 188 15.45 -13.52 4.98
CA SER A 188 14.99 -14.48 3.96
C SER A 188 16.11 -15.40 3.45
N ILE A 189 17.38 -14.97 3.54
CA ILE A 189 18.54 -15.77 3.10
C ILE A 189 18.85 -16.87 4.11
N ARG A 190 18.72 -16.57 5.42
CA ARG A 190 18.94 -17.54 6.49
C ARG A 190 17.69 -18.31 6.90
N GLY A 191 16.53 -17.93 6.39
CA GLY A 191 15.24 -18.49 6.78
C GLY A 191 14.71 -17.98 8.13
N GLU A 192 15.43 -17.07 8.81
CA GLU A 192 15.06 -16.54 10.12
C GLU A 192 13.82 -15.64 10.01
N GLY A 193 12.78 -15.91 10.80
CA GLY A 193 11.52 -15.18 10.82
C GLY A 193 10.58 -15.49 9.63
N VAL A 194 10.97 -16.33 8.66
CA VAL A 194 10.15 -16.63 7.47
C VAL A 194 8.89 -17.41 7.84
N GLU A 195 8.99 -18.38 8.76
CA GLU A 195 7.82 -19.15 9.22
C GLU A 195 6.81 -18.27 9.93
N LEU A 196 7.27 -17.33 10.75
CA LEU A 196 6.40 -16.36 11.41
C LEU A 196 5.65 -15.49 10.40
N VAL A 197 6.31 -15.10 9.28
CA VAL A 197 5.64 -14.38 8.18
C VAL A 197 4.61 -15.29 7.48
N ARG A 198 4.90 -16.60 7.38
CA ARG A 198 3.98 -17.60 6.82
C ARG A 198 2.72 -17.72 7.65
N ASP A 199 2.80 -17.67 8.97
CA ASP A 199 1.66 -17.79 9.88
C ASP A 199 0.60 -16.69 9.64
N TYR A 200 1.01 -15.48 9.19
CA TYR A 200 0.07 -14.44 8.79
C TYR A 200 -0.75 -14.81 7.55
N LEU A 201 -0.29 -15.76 6.75
CA LEU A 201 -0.92 -16.19 5.49
C LEU A 201 -1.76 -17.45 5.66
N ASP A 202 -1.82 -17.99 6.88
CA ASP A 202 -2.60 -19.20 7.17
C ASP A 202 -4.08 -19.02 6.79
N GLY A 203 -4.70 -20.12 6.33
CA GLY A 203 -6.12 -20.13 5.97
C GLY A 203 -6.49 -19.41 4.69
N SER A 204 -5.61 -19.32 3.66
CA SER A 204 -5.90 -18.73 2.35
C SER A 204 -5.88 -17.19 2.27
N ARG A 205 -5.23 -16.53 3.24
CA ARG A 205 -5.08 -15.07 3.23
C ARG A 205 -4.19 -14.61 2.07
N THR A 206 -4.51 -13.44 1.56
CA THR A 206 -3.78 -12.79 0.48
C THR A 206 -2.92 -11.67 1.04
N ALA A 207 -1.62 -11.68 0.74
CA ALA A 207 -0.72 -10.60 1.11
C ALA A 207 -0.21 -9.81 -0.09
N VAL A 208 0.21 -8.58 0.19
CA VAL A 208 1.04 -7.76 -0.68
C VAL A 208 2.30 -7.34 0.07
N VAL A 209 3.43 -7.24 -0.64
CA VAL A 209 4.70 -6.80 -0.03
C VAL A 209 5.06 -5.42 -0.56
N LEU A 210 5.02 -4.41 0.30
CA LEU A 210 5.40 -3.03 0.03
C LEU A 210 6.82 -2.74 0.55
N GLY A 211 7.49 -1.78 -0.04
CA GLY A 211 8.82 -1.35 0.41
C GLY A 211 9.71 -0.88 -0.73
N PRO A 212 10.87 -0.27 -0.43
CA PRO A 212 11.78 0.29 -1.43
C PRO A 212 12.42 -0.79 -2.32
N SER A 213 13.10 -0.34 -3.38
CA SER A 213 13.93 -1.25 -4.17
C SER A 213 15.08 -1.77 -3.31
N GLY A 214 15.36 -3.05 -3.47
CA GLY A 214 16.42 -3.67 -2.68
C GLY A 214 16.00 -4.05 -1.25
N ALA A 215 14.74 -3.85 -0.83
CA ALA A 215 14.23 -4.29 0.47
C ALA A 215 14.10 -5.82 0.62
N GLY A 216 14.53 -6.61 -0.35
CA GLY A 216 14.47 -8.07 -0.24
C GLY A 216 13.09 -8.68 -0.49
N LYS A 217 12.13 -7.92 -1.06
CA LYS A 217 10.75 -8.40 -1.29
C LYS A 217 10.68 -9.69 -2.12
N SER A 218 11.36 -9.72 -3.27
CA SER A 218 11.40 -10.93 -4.13
C SER A 218 12.08 -12.11 -3.44
N THR A 219 13.12 -11.85 -2.63
CA THR A 219 13.80 -12.87 -1.85
C THR A 219 12.87 -13.44 -0.77
N LEU A 220 12.07 -12.57 -0.12
CA LEU A 220 11.07 -13.00 0.86
C LEU A 220 9.99 -13.86 0.21
N VAL A 221 9.43 -13.41 -0.94
CA VAL A 221 8.41 -14.19 -1.66
C VAL A 221 8.96 -15.56 -2.09
N ASN A 222 10.20 -15.62 -2.58
CA ASN A 222 10.85 -16.89 -2.93
C ASN A 222 11.07 -17.79 -1.70
N ALA A 223 11.45 -17.22 -0.56
CA ALA A 223 11.58 -17.97 0.69
C ALA A 223 10.22 -18.53 1.17
N LEU A 224 9.16 -17.72 1.07
CA LEU A 224 7.78 -18.19 1.38
C LEU A 224 7.31 -19.26 0.40
N ALA A 225 7.66 -19.15 -0.87
CA ALA A 225 7.31 -20.11 -1.91
C ALA A 225 8.15 -21.41 -1.86
N GLY A 226 9.23 -21.44 -1.07
CA GLY A 226 10.14 -22.57 -1.01
C GLY A 226 10.91 -22.82 -2.32
N GLY A 227 10.97 -21.83 -3.22
CA GLY A 227 11.61 -21.93 -4.51
C GLY A 227 11.66 -20.59 -5.25
N GLU A 228 12.33 -20.56 -6.39
CA GLU A 228 12.50 -19.35 -7.19
C GLU A 228 11.26 -19.11 -8.07
N VAL A 229 10.28 -18.38 -7.55
CA VAL A 229 9.06 -17.95 -8.27
C VAL A 229 9.18 -16.51 -8.79
N MET A 230 10.15 -15.75 -8.28
CA MET A 230 10.43 -14.36 -8.67
C MET A 230 11.91 -14.20 -9.01
N GLU A 231 12.22 -13.46 -10.08
CA GLU A 231 13.60 -13.08 -10.38
C GLU A 231 14.16 -12.16 -9.28
N THR A 232 15.21 -12.59 -8.60
CA THR A 232 15.94 -11.79 -7.64
C THR A 232 17.03 -11.01 -8.35
N GLN A 233 16.91 -9.68 -8.39
CA GLN A 233 18.03 -8.83 -8.81
C GLN A 233 19.07 -8.82 -7.69
N ARG A 234 20.22 -9.47 -7.90
CA ARG A 234 21.43 -9.15 -7.13
C ARG A 234 21.68 -7.65 -7.29
N VAL A 235 21.84 -6.93 -6.19
CA VAL A 235 22.24 -5.52 -6.19
C VAL A 235 23.54 -5.43 -6.98
N ARG A 236 23.46 -5.08 -8.27
CA ARG A 236 24.64 -4.74 -9.05
C ARG A 236 25.11 -3.38 -8.57
N ALA A 237 26.17 -3.37 -7.79
CA ALA A 237 26.98 -2.18 -7.65
C ALA A 237 27.39 -1.72 -9.06
N ALA A 238 27.16 -0.42 -9.34
CA ALA A 238 27.64 0.28 -10.54
C ALA A 238 27.04 -0.15 -11.89
N ASP A 239 25.76 0.13 -12.16
CA ASP A 239 25.34 0.62 -13.48
C ASP A 239 23.87 1.07 -13.41
N GLY A 240 23.63 2.36 -13.49
CA GLY A 240 22.32 3.03 -13.31
C GLY A 240 21.30 2.81 -14.43
N ARG A 241 21.29 1.64 -15.10
CA ARG A 241 20.34 1.29 -16.17
C ARG A 241 19.83 -0.14 -16.03
N GLY A 242 19.02 -0.40 -15.00
CA GLY A 242 18.26 -1.64 -14.89
C GLY A 242 16.99 -1.56 -15.73
N ARG A 243 16.92 -2.26 -16.85
CA ARG A 243 15.66 -2.58 -17.53
C ARG A 243 14.81 -3.41 -16.57
N HIS A 244 13.65 -2.91 -16.18
CA HIS A 244 12.61 -3.66 -15.46
C HIS A 244 12.06 -4.74 -16.40
N THR A 245 12.36 -6.00 -16.12
CA THR A 245 11.96 -7.14 -16.95
C THR A 245 10.60 -7.74 -16.59
N THR A 246 9.94 -7.31 -15.52
CA THR A 246 8.61 -7.81 -15.18
C THR A 246 7.66 -6.64 -14.94
N VAL A 247 6.79 -6.38 -15.92
CA VAL A 247 5.79 -5.28 -15.89
C VAL A 247 4.44 -5.78 -15.38
N HIS A 248 4.29 -7.09 -15.14
CA HIS A 248 3.00 -7.69 -14.80
C HIS A 248 2.90 -7.97 -13.29
N ARG A 249 1.74 -7.66 -12.72
CA ARG A 249 1.34 -8.08 -11.38
C ARG A 249 0.76 -9.47 -11.49
N GLU A 250 1.10 -10.34 -10.56
CA GLU A 250 0.63 -11.72 -10.55
C GLU A 250 0.24 -12.16 -9.14
N LEU A 251 -0.82 -12.97 -9.05
CA LEU A 251 -1.22 -13.65 -7.83
C LEU A 251 -0.47 -14.98 -7.75
N ILE A 252 0.34 -15.13 -6.72
CA ILE A 252 1.24 -16.28 -6.51
C ILE A 252 0.68 -17.11 -5.35
N PRO A 253 0.14 -18.30 -5.60
CA PRO A 253 -0.20 -19.25 -4.53
C PRO A 253 1.08 -19.78 -3.87
N LEU A 254 1.07 -19.87 -2.53
CA LEU A 254 2.18 -20.40 -1.76
C LEU A 254 1.96 -21.89 -1.42
N PRO A 255 3.01 -22.71 -1.37
CA PRO A 255 2.93 -24.06 -0.82
C PRO A 255 2.52 -24.00 0.65
N GLY A 256 1.55 -24.82 1.03
CA GLY A 256 1.02 -24.84 2.40
C GLY A 256 -0.13 -23.86 2.66
N GLY A 257 -0.50 -23.06 1.67
CA GLY A 257 -1.60 -22.08 1.75
C GLY A 257 -1.15 -20.63 1.73
N GLY A 258 -2.13 -19.73 1.54
CA GLY A 258 -1.88 -18.31 1.39
C GLY A 258 -1.47 -17.89 -0.02
N LEU A 259 -1.56 -16.60 -0.26
CA LEU A 259 -1.35 -15.98 -1.56
C LEU A 259 -0.51 -14.72 -1.42
N VAL A 260 0.36 -14.46 -2.38
CA VAL A 260 1.08 -13.19 -2.47
C VAL A 260 0.80 -12.53 -3.81
N ILE A 261 0.46 -11.25 -3.80
CA ILE A 261 0.39 -10.44 -5.02
C ILE A 261 1.74 -9.75 -5.19
N ASP A 262 2.46 -10.12 -6.26
CA ASP A 262 3.64 -9.35 -6.67
C ASP A 262 3.19 -8.04 -7.32
N THR A 263 3.63 -6.94 -6.76
CA THR A 263 3.25 -5.61 -7.21
C THR A 263 4.48 -4.79 -7.62
N PRO A 264 5.06 -5.07 -8.80
CA PRO A 264 6.13 -4.23 -9.33
C PRO A 264 5.60 -2.80 -9.49
N GLY A 265 6.30 -1.83 -8.89
CA GLY A 265 5.99 -0.42 -9.09
C GLY A 265 5.10 0.27 -8.06
N ILE A 266 4.70 -0.36 -6.95
CA ILE A 266 4.06 0.34 -5.80
C ILE A 266 5.05 1.32 -5.10
N ARG A 267 6.24 1.51 -5.64
CA ARG A 267 7.29 2.40 -5.10
C ARG A 267 6.89 3.87 -4.98
N ARG A 268 5.86 4.30 -5.70
CA ARG A 268 5.40 5.70 -5.76
C ARG A 268 3.89 5.74 -5.66
N VAL A 269 3.35 5.15 -4.61
CA VAL A 269 1.93 5.28 -4.36
C VAL A 269 1.69 6.67 -3.81
N GLY A 270 1.23 7.57 -4.65
CA GLY A 270 0.52 8.75 -4.20
C GLY A 270 -0.81 8.26 -3.66
N LEU A 271 -1.12 8.63 -2.46
CA LEU A 271 -2.22 8.08 -1.69
C LEU A 271 -3.52 8.75 -2.15
N TYR A 272 -4.49 7.93 -2.50
CA TYR A 272 -5.84 8.36 -2.83
C TYR A 272 -6.63 8.26 -1.53
N ASP A 273 -7.11 9.38 -1.00
CA ASP A 273 -7.88 9.51 0.24
C ASP A 273 -7.25 8.77 1.45
N MET A 274 -6.49 9.46 2.30
CA MET A 274 -5.66 8.83 3.34
C MET A 274 -6.06 9.17 4.77
N ASN A 275 -7.24 9.73 4.98
CA ASN A 275 -7.53 10.32 6.28
C ASN A 275 -7.55 9.27 7.39
N GLU A 276 -8.24 8.14 7.20
CA GLU A 276 -8.37 7.09 8.20
C GLU A 276 -7.02 6.39 8.49
N GLY A 277 -6.23 6.13 7.46
CA GLY A 277 -4.93 5.50 7.60
C GLY A 277 -3.94 6.38 8.36
N VAL A 278 -3.93 7.69 8.13
CA VAL A 278 -3.08 8.65 8.85
C VAL A 278 -3.52 8.76 10.31
N GLU A 279 -4.82 8.89 10.58
CA GLU A 279 -5.36 8.94 11.94
C GLU A 279 -4.98 7.70 12.75
N ARG A 280 -5.02 6.52 12.16
CA ARG A 280 -4.61 5.28 12.84
C ARG A 280 -3.12 5.24 13.17
N VAL A 281 -2.27 5.59 12.22
CA VAL A 281 -0.81 5.58 12.43
C VAL A 281 -0.40 6.62 13.46
N PHE A 282 -1.03 7.78 13.47
CA PHE A 282 -0.72 8.88 14.37
C PHE A 282 -1.77 9.05 15.48
N SER A 283 -2.35 7.93 15.94
CA SER A 283 -3.35 7.94 17.01
C SER A 283 -2.85 8.55 18.33
N ASP A 284 -1.55 8.47 18.60
CA ASP A 284 -0.87 9.15 19.70
C ASP A 284 -0.91 10.68 19.56
N LEU A 285 -0.66 11.19 18.36
CA LEU A 285 -0.76 12.62 18.05
C LEU A 285 -2.21 13.12 18.05
N GLU A 286 -3.14 12.32 17.51
CA GLU A 286 -4.57 12.67 17.52
C GLU A 286 -5.12 12.71 18.95
N ALA A 287 -4.66 11.82 19.85
CA ALA A 287 -5.02 11.84 21.27
C ALA A 287 -4.52 13.14 21.94
N LEU A 288 -3.26 13.54 21.69
CA LEU A 288 -2.71 14.80 22.19
C LEU A 288 -3.44 16.02 21.59
N ALA A 289 -3.78 15.99 20.31
CA ALA A 289 -4.49 17.06 19.64
C ALA A 289 -5.88 17.32 20.24
N ALA A 290 -6.55 16.24 20.69
CA ALA A 290 -7.84 16.36 21.39
C ALA A 290 -7.77 17.07 22.76
N GLU A 291 -6.58 17.13 23.37
CA GLU A 291 -6.32 17.81 24.65
C GLU A 291 -5.92 19.30 24.46
N CYS A 292 -5.78 19.77 23.22
CA CYS A 292 -5.46 21.16 22.97
C CYS A 292 -6.57 22.12 23.44
N ARG A 293 -6.17 23.28 23.94
CA ARG A 293 -7.11 24.33 24.39
C ARG A 293 -8.09 24.76 23.31
N PHE A 294 -7.65 24.78 22.05
CA PHE A 294 -8.46 25.20 20.89
C PHE A 294 -8.71 23.98 20.00
N HIS A 295 -9.95 23.78 19.58
CA HIS A 295 -10.33 22.66 18.72
C HIS A 295 -9.80 22.76 17.28
N ASP A 296 -9.42 23.99 16.85
CA ASP A 296 -8.81 24.29 15.54
C ASP A 296 -7.30 24.58 15.66
N CYS A 297 -6.65 24.05 16.70
CA CYS A 297 -5.23 24.23 16.93
C CYS A 297 -4.39 23.71 15.78
N GLY A 298 -3.51 24.56 15.23
CA GLY A 298 -2.56 24.20 14.17
C GLY A 298 -1.25 23.58 14.68
N HIS A 299 -1.09 23.53 16.01
CA HIS A 299 0.11 23.02 16.70
C HIS A 299 1.40 23.72 16.26
N GLU A 300 1.33 25.02 15.93
CA GLU A 300 2.48 25.82 15.50
C GLU A 300 3.02 26.70 16.61
N THR A 301 2.15 27.56 17.20
CA THR A 301 2.53 28.53 18.22
C THR A 301 1.41 28.82 19.23
N GLU A 302 0.33 28.07 19.19
CA GLU A 302 -0.87 28.33 19.96
C GLU A 302 -0.65 28.08 21.47
N PRO A 303 -1.05 29.01 22.33
CA PRO A 303 -0.91 28.83 23.78
C PRO A 303 -1.85 27.74 24.29
N GLY A 304 -1.32 26.83 25.09
CA GLY A 304 -2.07 25.67 25.61
C GLY A 304 -2.25 24.56 24.59
N CYS A 305 -1.32 24.45 23.64
CA CYS A 305 -1.23 23.33 22.72
C CYS A 305 -0.60 22.12 23.43
N ALA A 306 -1.34 21.01 23.56
CA ALA A 306 -0.85 19.79 24.20
C ALA A 306 0.25 19.10 23.36
N VAL A 307 0.16 19.16 22.04
CA VAL A 307 1.19 18.61 21.13
C VAL A 307 2.52 19.31 21.29
N LEU A 308 2.54 20.65 21.39
CA LEU A 308 3.78 21.40 21.63
C LEU A 308 4.34 21.14 23.03
N ALA A 309 3.49 21.03 24.04
CA ALA A 309 3.92 20.67 25.38
C ALA A 309 4.57 19.27 25.43
N ALA A 310 4.00 18.28 24.73
CA ALA A 310 4.57 16.94 24.61
C ALA A 310 5.94 16.95 23.89
N LEU A 311 6.14 17.82 22.91
CA LEU A 311 7.45 18.03 22.27
C LEU A 311 8.46 18.64 23.25
N GLU A 312 8.09 19.68 24.00
CA GLU A 312 8.96 20.34 24.96
C GLU A 312 9.36 19.41 26.10
N ASN A 313 8.46 18.52 26.53
CA ASN A 313 8.70 17.53 27.58
C ASN A 313 9.45 16.28 27.07
N GLY A 314 9.68 16.14 25.74
CA GLY A 314 10.33 14.98 25.14
C GLY A 314 9.47 13.73 25.06
N GLU A 315 8.15 13.83 25.29
CA GLU A 315 7.18 12.73 25.18
C GLU A 315 6.86 12.41 23.73
N LEU A 316 6.91 13.42 22.86
CA LEU A 316 6.70 13.30 21.41
C LEU A 316 7.99 13.68 20.67
N PRO A 317 8.57 12.79 19.81
CA PRO A 317 9.70 13.15 18.98
C PRO A 317 9.31 14.18 17.89
N GLU A 318 10.12 15.22 17.67
CA GLU A 318 9.87 16.26 16.65
C GLU A 318 9.66 15.69 15.24
N ARG A 319 10.48 14.68 14.85
CA ARG A 319 10.34 14.00 13.56
C ARG A 319 8.93 13.42 13.33
N ARG A 320 8.24 13.00 14.42
CA ARG A 320 6.93 12.37 14.33
C ARG A 320 5.85 13.41 14.00
N LEU A 321 5.91 14.60 14.60
CA LEU A 321 5.05 15.73 14.24
C LEU A 321 5.31 16.19 12.80
N GLU A 322 6.57 16.25 12.37
CA GLU A 322 6.93 16.59 10.99
C GLU A 322 6.37 15.60 9.98
N SER A 323 6.48 14.29 10.28
CA SER A 323 5.95 13.22 9.43
C SER A 323 4.43 13.31 9.32
N TRP A 324 3.73 13.48 10.43
CA TRP A 324 2.27 13.67 10.47
C TRP A 324 1.83 14.88 9.63
N ARG A 325 2.45 16.05 9.84
CA ARG A 325 2.17 17.25 9.04
C ARG A 325 2.41 17.05 7.55
N LYS A 326 3.44 16.28 7.19
CA LYS A 326 3.76 15.97 5.80
C LYS A 326 2.67 15.10 5.18
N LEU A 327 2.25 14.05 5.86
CA LEU A 327 1.20 13.14 5.38
C LEU A 327 -0.17 13.82 5.33
N GLN A 328 -0.51 14.64 6.32
CA GLN A 328 -1.73 15.45 6.29
C GLN A 328 -1.77 16.42 5.09
N ARG A 329 -0.66 17.11 4.81
CA ARG A 329 -0.58 17.98 3.63
C ARG A 329 -0.73 17.20 2.32
N GLU A 330 -0.17 15.99 2.25
CA GLU A 330 -0.30 15.11 1.10
C GLU A 330 -1.74 14.65 0.92
N ALA A 331 -2.41 14.21 1.99
CA ALA A 331 -3.81 13.81 2.00
C ALA A 331 -4.74 14.97 1.59
N ALA A 332 -4.58 16.14 2.20
CA ALA A 332 -5.35 17.33 1.85
C ALA A 332 -5.15 17.74 0.39
N TRP A 333 -3.93 17.65 -0.13
CA TRP A 333 -3.65 17.94 -1.54
C TRP A 333 -4.36 16.94 -2.45
N MET A 334 -4.36 15.65 -2.12
CA MET A 334 -5.07 14.61 -2.89
C MET A 334 -6.58 14.85 -2.88
N ALA A 335 -7.18 15.08 -1.70
CA ALA A 335 -8.60 15.39 -1.57
C ALA A 335 -9.02 16.61 -2.40
N SER A 336 -8.15 17.63 -2.49
CA SER A 336 -8.41 18.82 -3.32
C SER A 336 -8.48 18.55 -4.83
N ARG A 337 -7.99 17.40 -5.28
CA ARG A 337 -8.04 17.03 -6.71
C ARG A 337 -9.43 16.57 -7.13
N THR A 338 -10.15 15.94 -6.22
CA THR A 338 -11.50 15.42 -6.44
C THR A 338 -12.58 16.42 -6.02
N ASP A 339 -12.30 17.31 -5.07
CA ASP A 339 -13.24 18.32 -4.59
C ASP A 339 -12.84 19.74 -5.03
N ALA A 340 -13.73 20.38 -5.82
CA ALA A 340 -13.54 21.72 -6.32
C ALA A 340 -13.56 22.81 -5.21
N ARG A 341 -14.28 22.58 -4.09
CA ARG A 341 -14.30 23.47 -2.92
C ARG A 341 -12.96 23.43 -2.21
N LEU A 342 -12.48 22.24 -1.85
CA LEU A 342 -11.17 22.05 -1.21
C LEU A 342 -10.04 22.60 -2.07
N ARG A 343 -10.12 22.45 -3.39
CA ARG A 343 -9.17 23.07 -4.33
C ARG A 343 -9.13 24.57 -4.24
N LYS A 344 -10.29 25.22 -4.17
CA LYS A 344 -10.41 26.66 -4.06
C LYS A 344 -9.87 27.17 -2.72
N ASP A 345 -10.14 26.45 -1.64
CA ASP A 345 -9.68 26.80 -0.29
C ASP A 345 -8.16 26.65 -0.16
N LEU A 346 -7.58 25.58 -0.66
CA LEU A 346 -6.12 25.42 -0.73
C LEU A 346 -5.47 26.51 -1.59
N GLN A 347 -6.03 26.84 -2.74
CA GLN A 347 -5.52 27.94 -3.56
C GLN A 347 -5.59 29.31 -2.85
N SER A 348 -6.63 29.54 -2.06
CA SER A 348 -6.77 30.79 -1.30
C SER A 348 -5.73 30.87 -0.18
N LYS A 349 -5.50 29.76 0.56
CA LYS A 349 -4.44 29.67 1.59
C LYS A 349 -3.05 29.88 0.96
N TRP A 350 -2.75 29.27 -0.16
CA TRP A 350 -1.48 29.48 -0.89
C TRP A 350 -1.29 30.95 -1.31
N LYS A 351 -2.34 31.59 -1.81
CA LYS A 351 -2.28 33.03 -2.16
C LYS A 351 -2.02 33.91 -0.95
N SER A 352 -2.60 33.60 0.21
CA SER A 352 -2.35 34.31 1.47
C SER A 352 -0.90 34.19 1.90
N ILE A 353 -0.37 32.96 1.95
CA ILE A 353 1.03 32.67 2.34
C ILE A 353 2.00 33.38 1.40
N HIS A 354 1.80 33.32 0.09
CA HIS A 354 2.64 34.04 -0.86
C HIS A 354 2.55 35.55 -0.72
N LYS A 355 1.40 36.09 -0.31
CA LYS A 355 1.21 37.54 -0.06
C LYS A 355 1.98 37.95 1.20
N GLU A 356 1.97 37.12 2.25
CA GLU A 356 2.73 37.39 3.48
C GLU A 356 4.24 37.27 3.25
N MET A 357 4.71 36.23 2.55
CA MET A 357 6.12 36.12 2.18
C MET A 357 6.63 37.31 1.37
N ARG A 358 5.82 37.85 0.45
CA ARG A 358 6.18 39.08 -0.29
C ARG A 358 6.18 40.31 0.60
N ARG A 359 5.35 40.34 1.63
CA ARG A 359 5.35 41.44 2.62
C ARG A 359 6.55 41.40 3.56
N SER A 360 6.88 40.21 4.08
CA SER A 360 8.04 39.99 4.95
C SER A 360 9.37 40.15 4.20
N GLY A 361 9.45 39.74 2.91
CA GLY A 361 10.64 39.97 2.08
C GLY A 361 10.89 41.41 1.65
N ARG A 362 9.88 42.32 1.75
CA ARG A 362 10.04 43.74 1.52
C ARG A 362 10.49 44.54 2.76
N ASN A 363 10.47 43.91 3.93
CA ASN A 363 10.90 44.53 5.21
C ASN A 363 12.29 44.07 5.67
N ARG A 364 13.14 43.51 4.79
CA ARG A 364 14.58 43.39 5.10
C ARG A 364 15.31 44.61 4.56
N PRO A 365 16.03 45.35 5.45
CA PRO A 365 16.83 46.53 5.08
C PRO A 365 17.97 46.20 4.14
#